data_50d3e4e8ae25e95e5e6477723a82942d
#
_entry.id   50d3e4e8ae25e95e5e6477723a82942d
#
_cell.length_a   1.000
_cell.length_b   1.000
_cell.length_c   1.000
_cell.angle_alpha   90.00
_cell.angle_beta   90.00
_cell.angle_gamma   90.00
#
_symmetry.space_group_name_H-M   'P 1'
#
loop_
_entity.id
_entity.type
_entity.pdbx_description
1 polymer ?
#
loop_
_entity_poly.entity_id
_entity_poly.type
_entity_poly.pdbx_seq_one_letter_code
_entity_poly.pdbx_strand_id
1 'polypeptide(L)'
;MQFQAFDAPYVERLRSGDFRTQEHFVAYFSELIQLKLRTRLRTPQAIEDVRQETFARVFTALRSPGAIRQPERLGAYVNSICNNVLLEQYRSNSRATSLEDEPDPDLPDPVTDVLGAVAAKQMEEKVRQILDEMPERDRRILREVFLEERDKDQICRDFGIDRDYLRVLVHRAKQSFKSLYLKNIQRRPPGLTAAGGR
;
A
#
# COMPACT_ATOMS: atom_id res chain seq x y z
N MET A 1 -4.61 -1.20 -12.78
CA MET A 1 -5.26 -1.21 -11.45
C MET A 1 -6.48 -0.30 -11.52
N GLN A 2 -7.67 -0.84 -11.37
CA GLN A 2 -8.89 -0.03 -11.30
C GLN A 2 -9.09 0.38 -9.84
N PHE A 3 -9.25 1.67 -9.57
CA PHE A 3 -9.67 2.14 -8.24
C PHE A 3 -11.13 1.76 -8.05
N GLN A 4 -11.37 0.69 -7.34
CA GLN A 4 -12.71 0.24 -7.02
C GLN A 4 -13.20 0.97 -5.76
N ALA A 5 -14.38 1.56 -5.85
CA ALA A 5 -15.06 2.05 -4.67
C ALA A 5 -15.66 0.83 -3.94
N PHE A 6 -15.17 0.56 -2.74
CA PHE A 6 -15.73 -0.48 -1.89
C PHE A 6 -17.02 0.05 -1.27
N ASP A 7 -18.13 -0.56 -1.61
CA ASP A 7 -19.46 -0.23 -1.09
C ASP A 7 -19.93 -1.19 0.02
N ALA A 8 -21.05 -0.88 0.65
CA ALA A 8 -21.61 -1.73 1.71
C ALA A 8 -21.95 -3.15 1.20
N PRO A 9 -22.57 -3.34 0.01
CA PRO A 9 -22.79 -4.65 -0.56
C PRO A 9 -21.51 -5.45 -0.79
N TYR A 10 -20.40 -4.82 -1.18
CA TYR A 10 -19.11 -5.48 -1.32
C TYR A 10 -18.59 -6.02 0.01
N VAL A 11 -18.60 -5.17 1.05
CA VAL A 11 -18.15 -5.57 2.40
C VAL A 11 -19.02 -6.68 2.96
N GLU A 12 -20.34 -6.66 2.70
CA GLU A 12 -21.24 -7.71 3.16
C GLU A 12 -20.98 -9.05 2.46
N ARG A 13 -20.77 -9.05 1.14
CA ARG A 13 -20.36 -10.27 0.41
C ARG A 13 -18.99 -10.79 0.88
N LEU A 14 -18.05 -9.89 1.16
CA LEU A 14 -16.75 -10.26 1.69
C LEU A 14 -16.88 -10.93 3.06
N ARG A 15 -17.77 -10.41 3.92
CA ARG A 15 -18.08 -10.93 5.24
C ARG A 15 -18.79 -12.26 5.20
N SER A 16 -19.75 -12.43 4.29
CA SER A 16 -20.50 -13.69 4.10
C SER A 16 -19.68 -14.82 3.49
N GLY A 17 -18.43 -14.54 3.09
CA GLY A 17 -17.54 -15.56 2.54
C GLY A 17 -17.74 -15.81 1.05
N ASP A 18 -18.34 -14.88 0.32
CA ASP A 18 -18.46 -15.01 -1.14
C ASP A 18 -17.08 -15.16 -1.78
N PHE A 19 -16.84 -16.31 -2.37
CA PHE A 19 -15.55 -16.72 -2.89
C PHE A 19 -14.98 -15.72 -3.92
N ARG A 20 -15.81 -15.26 -4.85
CA ARG A 20 -15.37 -14.31 -5.91
C ARG A 20 -14.98 -12.96 -5.32
N THR A 21 -15.74 -12.49 -4.33
CA THR A 21 -15.43 -11.24 -3.64
C THR A 21 -14.16 -11.36 -2.81
N GLN A 22 -13.94 -12.51 -2.15
CA GLN A 22 -12.70 -12.76 -1.40
C GLN A 22 -11.49 -12.87 -2.34
N GLU A 23 -11.60 -13.60 -3.43
CA GLU A 23 -10.55 -13.71 -4.44
C GLU A 23 -10.18 -12.33 -5.00
N HIS A 24 -11.18 -11.56 -5.41
CA HIS A 24 -10.96 -10.17 -5.87
C HIS A 24 -10.29 -9.30 -4.79
N PHE A 25 -10.73 -9.39 -3.55
CA PHE A 25 -10.17 -8.65 -2.42
C PHE A 25 -8.69 -8.98 -2.21
N VAL A 26 -8.36 -10.27 -2.15
CA VAL A 26 -6.99 -10.73 -1.97
C VAL A 26 -6.11 -10.31 -3.14
N ALA A 27 -6.56 -10.51 -4.39
CA ALA A 27 -5.80 -10.09 -5.57
C ALA A 27 -5.53 -8.58 -5.57
N TYR A 28 -6.56 -7.76 -5.30
CA TYR A 28 -6.45 -6.31 -5.29
C TYR A 28 -5.46 -5.79 -4.22
N PHE A 29 -5.59 -6.28 -2.98
CA PHE A 29 -4.74 -5.80 -1.88
C PHE A 29 -3.36 -6.45 -1.84
N SER A 30 -3.18 -7.66 -2.40
CA SER A 30 -1.87 -8.33 -2.46
C SER A 30 -0.85 -7.49 -3.19
N GLU A 31 -1.18 -6.93 -4.34
CA GLU A 31 -0.27 -6.08 -5.10
C GLU A 31 0.13 -4.83 -4.30
N LEU A 32 -0.84 -4.17 -3.65
CA LEU A 32 -0.60 -2.96 -2.86
C LEU A 32 0.24 -3.23 -1.63
N ILE A 33 -0.07 -4.31 -0.89
CA ILE A 33 0.68 -4.72 0.30
C ILE A 33 2.09 -5.12 -0.10
N GLN A 34 2.26 -5.92 -1.14
CA GLN A 34 3.57 -6.39 -1.60
C GLN A 34 4.45 -5.21 -2.05
N LEU A 35 3.92 -4.26 -2.82
CA LEU A 35 4.64 -3.05 -3.20
C LEU A 35 5.14 -2.29 -1.97
N LYS A 36 4.28 -2.12 -0.98
CA LYS A 36 4.61 -1.46 0.27
C LYS A 36 5.68 -2.21 1.07
N LEU A 37 5.57 -3.53 1.19
CA LEU A 37 6.47 -4.35 2.01
C LEU A 37 7.85 -4.48 1.38
N ARG A 38 7.98 -4.52 0.05
CA ARG A 38 9.25 -4.56 -0.68
C ARG A 38 10.16 -3.36 -0.36
N THR A 39 9.59 -2.21 -0.01
CA THR A 39 10.38 -1.03 0.39
C THR A 39 10.85 -1.08 1.85
N ARG A 40 10.42 -2.06 2.64
CA ARG A 40 10.58 -2.11 4.10
C ARG A 40 11.17 -3.39 4.64
N LEU A 41 10.98 -4.48 3.94
CA LEU A 41 11.48 -5.81 4.30
C LEU A 41 12.45 -6.28 3.24
N ARG A 42 13.52 -6.93 3.68
CA ARG A 42 14.62 -7.35 2.81
C ARG A 42 14.40 -8.75 2.23
N THR A 43 13.76 -9.63 3.00
CA THR A 43 13.61 -11.03 2.61
C THR A 43 12.22 -11.30 2.02
N PRO A 44 12.12 -12.09 0.94
CA PRO A 44 10.83 -12.49 0.37
C PRO A 44 9.95 -13.21 1.38
N GLN A 45 10.55 -14.02 2.27
CA GLN A 45 9.83 -14.73 3.32
C GLN A 45 9.14 -13.77 4.28
N ALA A 46 9.85 -12.76 4.81
CA ALA A 46 9.26 -11.77 5.71
C ALA A 46 8.13 -10.96 5.04
N ILE A 47 8.26 -10.68 3.74
CA ILE A 47 7.20 -10.02 2.97
C ILE A 47 5.95 -10.89 2.92
N GLU A 48 6.15 -12.18 2.63
CA GLU A 48 5.05 -13.15 2.53
C GLU A 48 4.37 -13.35 3.89
N ASP A 49 5.13 -13.51 4.96
CA ASP A 49 4.62 -13.69 6.32
C ASP A 49 3.77 -12.49 6.76
N VAL A 50 4.26 -11.27 6.58
CA VAL A 50 3.50 -10.05 6.91
C VAL A 50 2.25 -9.92 6.04
N ARG A 51 2.33 -10.30 4.77
CA ARG A 51 1.17 -10.29 3.85
C ARG A 51 0.09 -11.27 4.31
N GLN A 52 0.48 -12.52 4.60
CA GLN A 52 -0.45 -13.56 5.06
C GLN A 52 -1.09 -13.18 6.39
N GLU A 53 -0.31 -12.74 7.36
CA GLU A 53 -0.81 -12.31 8.66
C GLU A 53 -1.76 -11.10 8.55
N THR A 54 -1.46 -10.16 7.64
CA THR A 54 -2.35 -9.03 7.35
C THR A 54 -3.72 -9.51 6.88
N PHE A 55 -3.77 -10.44 5.91
CA PHE A 55 -5.06 -10.99 5.44
C PHE A 55 -5.77 -11.81 6.51
N ALA A 56 -5.05 -12.63 7.27
CA ALA A 56 -5.62 -13.41 8.37
C ALA A 56 -6.33 -12.51 9.38
N ARG A 57 -5.68 -11.41 9.80
CA ARG A 57 -6.27 -10.44 10.72
C ARG A 57 -7.44 -9.68 10.12
N VAL A 58 -7.34 -9.29 8.85
CA VAL A 58 -8.45 -8.61 8.16
C VAL A 58 -9.67 -9.51 8.09
N PHE A 59 -9.53 -10.77 7.64
CA PHE A 59 -10.65 -11.69 7.56
C PHE A 59 -11.22 -12.07 8.94
N THR A 60 -10.38 -12.22 9.95
CA THR A 60 -10.83 -12.44 11.32
C THR A 60 -11.67 -11.26 11.83
N ALA A 61 -11.20 -10.04 11.61
CA ALA A 61 -11.94 -8.86 12.02
C ALA A 61 -13.26 -8.68 11.25
N LEU A 62 -13.28 -9.00 9.96
CA LEU A 62 -14.48 -8.93 9.12
C LEU A 62 -15.62 -9.84 9.60
N ARG A 63 -15.30 -10.95 10.30
CA ARG A 63 -16.31 -11.84 10.87
C ARG A 63 -17.14 -11.15 11.96
N SER A 64 -16.60 -10.11 12.60
CA SER A 64 -17.31 -9.37 13.63
C SER A 64 -18.27 -8.36 13.01
N PRO A 65 -19.56 -8.34 13.39
CA PRO A 65 -20.52 -7.35 12.90
C PRO A 65 -20.05 -5.93 13.24
N GLY A 66 -20.05 -5.04 12.27
CA GLY A 66 -19.69 -3.63 12.46
C GLY A 66 -18.19 -3.33 12.52
N ALA A 67 -17.31 -4.31 12.24
CA ALA A 67 -15.86 -4.09 12.17
C ALA A 67 -15.48 -2.97 11.15
N ILE A 68 -16.22 -2.89 10.06
CA ILE A 68 -16.06 -1.83 9.06
C ILE A 68 -17.37 -1.03 8.99
N ARG A 69 -17.41 0.07 9.71
CA ARG A 69 -18.58 0.96 9.73
C ARG A 69 -18.68 1.83 8.47
N GLN A 70 -17.57 2.05 7.79
CA GLN A 70 -17.46 2.89 6.61
C GLN A 70 -16.76 2.09 5.50
N PRO A 71 -17.54 1.46 4.60
CA PRO A 71 -17.01 0.60 3.52
C PRO A 71 -15.96 1.28 2.66
N GLU A 72 -16.13 2.58 2.41
CA GLU A 72 -15.19 3.41 1.65
C GLU A 72 -13.80 3.54 2.32
N ARG A 73 -13.70 3.18 3.60
CA ARG A 73 -12.44 3.15 4.35
C ARG A 73 -11.79 1.77 4.42
N LEU A 74 -12.33 0.78 3.71
CA LEU A 74 -11.78 -0.58 3.70
C LEU A 74 -10.28 -0.60 3.38
N GLY A 75 -9.84 0.18 2.39
CA GLY A 75 -8.43 0.29 2.05
C GLY A 75 -7.57 0.86 3.18
N ALA A 76 -8.06 1.89 3.86
CA ALA A 76 -7.36 2.47 5.02
C ALA A 76 -7.29 1.47 6.19
N TYR A 77 -8.33 0.68 6.38
CA TYR A 77 -8.39 -0.38 7.39
C TYR A 77 -7.35 -1.48 7.13
N VAL A 78 -7.30 -2.01 5.90
CA VAL A 78 -6.29 -3.00 5.49
C VAL A 78 -4.88 -2.45 5.68
N ASN A 79 -4.63 -1.22 5.26
CA ASN A 79 -3.33 -0.57 5.42
C ASN A 79 -2.94 -0.38 6.90
N SER A 80 -3.90 -0.08 7.78
CA SER A 80 -3.66 0.03 9.22
C SER A 80 -3.26 -1.30 9.85
N ILE A 81 -3.95 -2.40 9.48
CA ILE A 81 -3.58 -3.75 9.93
C ILE A 81 -2.19 -4.13 9.43
N CYS A 82 -1.90 -3.88 8.15
CA CYS A 82 -0.58 -4.15 7.58
C CYS A 82 0.53 -3.40 8.34
N ASN A 83 0.32 -2.14 8.69
CA ASN A 83 1.28 -1.37 9.49
C ASN A 83 1.50 -1.97 10.89
N ASN A 84 0.43 -2.42 11.54
CA ASN A 84 0.55 -3.02 12.86
C ASN A 84 1.36 -4.33 12.81
N VAL A 85 1.07 -5.20 11.84
CA VAL A 85 1.82 -6.43 11.62
C VAL A 85 3.29 -6.14 11.33
N LEU A 86 3.57 -5.17 10.46
CA LEU A 86 4.93 -4.75 10.14
C LEU A 86 5.70 -4.23 11.37
N LEU A 87 5.05 -3.45 12.23
CA LEU A 87 5.66 -2.97 13.48
C LEU A 87 5.93 -4.10 14.46
N GLU A 88 5.05 -5.09 14.54
CA GLU A 88 5.27 -6.30 15.35
C GLU A 88 6.46 -7.10 14.84
N GLN A 89 6.58 -7.25 13.51
CA GLN A 89 7.72 -7.90 12.89
C GLN A 89 9.06 -7.19 13.23
N TYR A 90 9.09 -5.86 13.15
CA TYR A 90 10.28 -5.10 13.55
C TYR A 90 10.64 -5.29 15.02
N ARG A 91 9.65 -5.31 15.91
CA ARG A 91 9.88 -5.54 17.34
C ARG A 91 10.38 -6.96 17.62
N SER A 92 9.87 -7.95 16.88
CA SER A 92 10.32 -9.33 16.99
C SER A 92 11.78 -9.47 16.53
N ASN A 93 12.11 -8.94 15.36
CA ASN A 93 13.47 -8.96 14.83
C ASN A 93 14.46 -8.21 15.74
N SER A 94 14.07 -7.06 16.28
CA SER A 94 14.89 -6.29 17.21
C SER A 94 15.19 -7.05 18.51
N ARG A 95 14.27 -7.88 18.99
CA ARG A 95 14.49 -8.75 20.16
C ARG A 95 15.39 -9.94 19.82
N ALA A 96 15.25 -10.51 18.63
CA ALA A 96 16.11 -11.60 18.17
C ALA A 96 17.57 -11.14 17.99
N THR A 97 17.77 -9.95 17.40
CA THR A 97 19.11 -9.37 17.20
C THR A 97 19.80 -8.99 18.52
N SER A 98 19.05 -8.79 19.60
CA SER A 98 19.64 -8.54 20.93
C SER A 98 20.13 -9.80 21.64
N LEU A 99 19.90 -10.98 21.06
CA LEU A 99 20.31 -12.29 21.61
C LEU A 99 21.40 -12.98 20.80
N GLU A 100 21.72 -12.50 19.60
CA GLU A 100 22.74 -13.08 18.74
C GLU A 100 23.57 -11.96 18.08
N ASP A 101 24.76 -11.72 18.63
CA ASP A 101 25.83 -10.95 17.97
C ASP A 101 26.50 -11.85 16.93
N GLU A 102 25.91 -11.99 15.73
CA GLU A 102 26.64 -12.39 14.53
C GLU A 102 25.97 -11.77 13.28
N PRO A 103 26.76 -11.18 12.36
CA PRO A 103 26.24 -10.72 11.09
C PRO A 103 25.98 -11.93 10.19
N ASP A 104 24.73 -12.15 9.83
CA ASP A 104 24.30 -13.16 8.85
C ASP A 104 24.84 -12.82 7.44
N PRO A 105 25.77 -13.60 6.88
CA PRO A 105 26.37 -13.32 5.59
C PRO A 105 25.64 -13.96 4.40
N ASP A 106 24.47 -14.55 4.58
CA ASP A 106 23.79 -15.23 3.48
C ASP A 106 22.59 -14.42 2.98
N LEU A 107 22.86 -13.54 2.03
CA LEU A 107 21.90 -13.03 1.07
C LEU A 107 21.57 -14.15 0.07
N PRO A 108 20.41 -14.78 0.11
CA PRO A 108 19.97 -15.53 -1.06
C PRO A 108 19.74 -14.52 -2.18
N ASP A 109 20.43 -14.77 -3.30
CA ASP A 109 20.18 -14.13 -4.57
C ASP A 109 18.66 -14.01 -4.80
N PRO A 110 18.14 -12.83 -5.14
CA PRO A 110 16.75 -12.73 -5.49
C PRO A 110 16.53 -13.58 -6.74
N VAL A 111 15.85 -14.71 -6.59
CA VAL A 111 15.27 -15.40 -7.73
C VAL A 111 14.39 -14.35 -8.40
N THR A 112 14.88 -13.84 -9.48
CA THR A 112 14.46 -12.65 -10.15
C THR A 112 13.11 -12.94 -10.78
N ASP A 113 12.02 -12.55 -10.10
CA ASP A 113 10.77 -12.27 -10.78
C ASP A 113 10.98 -10.99 -11.62
N VAL A 114 11.66 -11.16 -12.75
CA VAL A 114 12.02 -10.07 -13.67
C VAL A 114 10.78 -9.31 -14.11
N LEU A 115 9.66 -10.00 -14.31
CA LEU A 115 8.39 -9.39 -14.71
C LEU A 115 7.78 -8.58 -13.56
N GLY A 116 7.81 -9.08 -12.34
CA GLY A 116 7.34 -8.33 -11.16
C GLY A 116 8.24 -7.14 -10.82
N ALA A 117 9.55 -7.29 -10.99
CA ALA A 117 10.50 -6.20 -10.77
C ALA A 117 10.34 -5.08 -11.82
N VAL A 118 10.12 -5.43 -13.08
CA VAL A 118 9.86 -4.47 -14.17
C VAL A 118 8.52 -3.74 -13.94
N ALA A 119 7.47 -4.48 -13.57
CA ALA A 119 6.18 -3.88 -13.25
C ALA A 119 6.24 -2.94 -12.02
N ALA A 120 6.97 -3.34 -10.97
CA ALA A 120 7.20 -2.52 -9.79
C ALA A 120 7.97 -1.22 -10.14
N LYS A 121 9.02 -1.32 -10.96
CA LYS A 121 9.81 -0.17 -11.42
C LYS A 121 8.98 0.77 -12.28
N GLN A 122 8.17 0.25 -13.19
CA GLN A 122 7.25 1.06 -14.00
C GLN A 122 6.19 1.77 -13.15
N MET A 123 5.70 1.11 -12.10
CA MET A 123 4.75 1.72 -11.18
C MET A 123 5.41 2.81 -10.34
N GLU A 124 6.61 2.58 -9.84
CA GLU A 124 7.40 3.58 -9.10
C GLU A 124 7.65 4.83 -9.96
N GLU A 125 8.07 4.63 -11.20
CA GLU A 125 8.31 5.72 -12.15
C GLU A 125 7.03 6.52 -12.43
N LYS A 126 5.91 5.83 -12.59
CA LYS A 126 4.59 6.46 -12.78
C LYS A 126 4.14 7.26 -11.56
N VAL A 127 4.34 6.70 -10.35
CA VAL A 127 4.05 7.43 -9.09
C VAL A 127 4.93 8.66 -8.99
N ARG A 128 6.23 8.55 -9.31
CA ARG A 128 7.17 9.68 -9.30
C ARG A 128 6.75 10.78 -10.27
N GLN A 129 6.41 10.44 -11.50
CA GLN A 129 5.91 11.39 -12.50
C GLN A 129 4.66 12.14 -12.01
N ILE A 130 3.70 11.42 -11.40
CA ILE A 130 2.50 12.05 -10.87
C ILE A 130 2.83 12.98 -9.68
N LEU A 131 3.75 12.57 -8.82
CA LEU A 131 4.18 13.42 -7.70
C LEU A 131 4.85 14.70 -8.21
N ASP A 132 5.61 14.62 -9.32
CA ASP A 132 6.28 15.79 -9.92
C ASP A 132 5.30 16.77 -10.59
N GLU A 133 4.15 16.27 -11.06
CA GLU A 133 3.05 17.12 -11.56
C GLU A 133 2.23 17.80 -10.44
N MET A 134 2.41 17.38 -9.18
CA MET A 134 1.66 17.93 -8.05
C MET A 134 2.23 19.28 -7.58
N PRO A 135 1.39 20.16 -6.99
CA PRO A 135 1.87 21.32 -6.25
C PRO A 135 2.90 20.89 -5.18
N GLU A 136 3.99 21.65 -5.07
CA GLU A 136 5.12 21.28 -4.21
C GLU A 136 4.73 20.99 -2.75
N ARG A 137 3.82 21.79 -2.20
CA ARG A 137 3.31 21.57 -0.82
C ARG A 137 2.62 20.23 -0.67
N ASP A 138 1.76 19.85 -1.62
CA ASP A 138 1.01 18.61 -1.58
C ASP A 138 1.93 17.41 -1.79
N ARG A 139 2.87 17.52 -2.74
CA ARG A 139 3.93 16.53 -2.99
C ARG A 139 4.76 16.30 -1.74
N ARG A 140 5.24 17.36 -1.09
CA ARG A 140 6.05 17.29 0.13
C ARG A 140 5.30 16.61 1.26
N ILE A 141 4.04 16.95 1.49
CA ILE A 141 3.20 16.31 2.51
C ILE A 141 3.05 14.80 2.25
N LEU A 142 2.78 14.39 0.99
CA LEU A 142 2.67 12.97 0.66
C LEU A 142 3.99 12.23 0.85
N ARG A 143 5.12 12.82 0.46
CA ARG A 143 6.45 12.23 0.68
C ARG A 143 6.72 12.03 2.16
N GLU A 144 6.63 13.10 2.96
CA GLU A 144 6.96 13.04 4.38
C GLU A 144 6.05 12.07 5.16
N VAL A 145 4.75 12.02 4.81
CA VAL A 145 3.79 11.15 5.51
C VAL A 145 3.85 9.70 5.06
N PHE A 146 4.07 9.41 3.75
CA PHE A 146 3.89 8.07 3.19
C PHE A 146 5.17 7.40 2.69
N LEU A 147 6.17 8.16 2.29
CA LEU A 147 7.44 7.61 1.80
C LEU A 147 8.51 7.67 2.89
N GLU A 148 8.63 8.79 3.57
CA GLU A 148 9.62 8.99 4.63
C GLU A 148 9.08 8.60 6.01
N GLU A 149 7.75 8.44 6.14
CA GLU A 149 7.03 8.07 7.38
C GLU A 149 7.47 8.87 8.61
N ARG A 150 7.75 10.14 8.39
CA ARG A 150 8.15 11.04 9.46
C ARG A 150 7.07 11.15 10.53
N ASP A 151 7.52 11.40 11.75
CA ASP A 151 6.60 11.66 12.86
C ASP A 151 5.67 12.84 12.55
N LYS A 152 4.36 12.64 12.77
CA LYS A 152 3.35 13.65 12.43
C LYS A 152 3.47 14.92 13.23
N ASP A 153 3.97 14.87 14.46
CA ASP A 153 4.18 16.08 15.27
C ASP A 153 5.37 16.86 14.74
N GLN A 154 6.37 16.16 14.20
CA GLN A 154 7.50 16.80 13.55
C GLN A 154 7.07 17.47 12.25
N ILE A 155 6.26 16.80 11.43
CA ILE A 155 5.67 17.38 10.22
C ILE A 155 4.83 18.62 10.59
N CYS A 156 4.01 18.53 11.63
CA CYS A 156 3.20 19.66 12.09
C CYS A 156 4.07 20.85 12.46
N ARG A 157 5.19 20.64 13.18
CA ARG A 157 6.14 21.70 13.53
C ARG A 157 6.78 22.33 12.31
N ASP A 158 7.25 21.51 11.36
CA ASP A 158 7.95 21.95 10.14
C ASP A 158 7.03 22.74 9.19
N PHE A 159 5.74 22.42 9.18
CA PHE A 159 4.74 23.12 8.38
C PHE A 159 4.03 24.27 9.14
N GLY A 160 4.28 24.42 10.46
CA GLY A 160 3.62 25.42 11.29
C GLY A 160 2.10 25.20 11.40
N ILE A 161 1.66 23.95 11.48
CA ILE A 161 0.24 23.55 11.49
C ILE A 161 -0.07 22.59 12.64
N ASP A 162 -1.34 22.48 12.99
CA ASP A 162 -1.82 21.47 13.93
C ASP A 162 -2.12 20.11 13.27
N ARG A 163 -2.40 19.10 14.09
CA ARG A 163 -2.71 17.74 13.64
C ARG A 163 -3.99 17.64 12.82
N ASP A 164 -4.99 18.45 13.13
CA ASP A 164 -6.27 18.42 12.43
C ASP A 164 -6.13 19.08 11.05
N TYR A 165 -5.40 20.15 10.96
CA TYR A 165 -5.09 20.76 9.68
C TYR A 165 -4.16 19.90 8.82
N LEU A 166 -3.18 19.19 9.40
CA LEU A 166 -2.40 18.18 8.69
C LEU A 166 -3.30 17.10 8.07
N ARG A 167 -4.31 16.63 8.81
CA ARG A 167 -5.28 15.65 8.30
C ARG A 167 -6.01 16.17 7.06
N VAL A 168 -6.44 17.42 7.09
CA VAL A 168 -7.10 18.07 5.94
C VAL A 168 -6.14 18.17 4.75
N LEU A 169 -4.91 18.61 4.97
CA LEU A 169 -3.91 18.73 3.92
C LEU A 169 -3.57 17.38 3.28
N VAL A 170 -3.36 16.35 4.09
CA VAL A 170 -3.13 14.98 3.60
C VAL A 170 -4.31 14.48 2.78
N HIS A 171 -5.55 14.76 3.21
CA HIS A 171 -6.74 14.40 2.45
C HIS A 171 -6.77 15.10 1.08
N ARG A 172 -6.53 16.41 1.05
CA ARG A 172 -6.50 17.19 -0.19
C ARG A 172 -5.38 16.73 -1.14
N ALA A 173 -4.19 16.50 -0.62
CA ALA A 173 -3.06 16.00 -1.39
C ALA A 173 -3.36 14.62 -2.01
N LYS A 174 -4.01 13.72 -1.27
CA LYS A 174 -4.47 12.43 -1.82
C LYS A 174 -5.50 12.60 -2.95
N GLN A 175 -6.44 13.53 -2.82
CA GLN A 175 -7.41 13.81 -3.87
C GLN A 175 -6.75 14.38 -5.12
N SER A 176 -5.79 15.29 -4.95
CA SER A 176 -4.98 15.84 -6.04
C SER A 176 -4.21 14.72 -6.76
N PHE A 177 -3.51 13.86 -6.03
CA PHE A 177 -2.82 12.70 -6.58
C PHE A 177 -3.76 11.79 -7.37
N LYS A 178 -4.91 11.43 -6.78
CA LYS A 178 -5.92 10.59 -7.42
C LYS A 178 -6.40 11.19 -8.75
N SER A 179 -6.66 12.50 -8.76
CA SER A 179 -7.12 13.23 -9.94
C SER A 179 -6.09 13.19 -11.08
N LEU A 180 -4.81 13.43 -10.76
CA LEU A 180 -3.71 13.36 -11.71
C LEU A 180 -3.48 11.92 -12.22
N TYR A 181 -3.54 10.94 -11.33
CA TYR A 181 -3.40 9.55 -11.68
C TYR A 181 -4.48 9.11 -12.69
N LEU A 182 -5.75 9.46 -12.44
CA LEU A 182 -6.84 9.15 -13.36
C LEU A 182 -6.70 9.85 -14.71
N LYS A 183 -6.26 11.12 -14.74
CA LYS A 183 -5.97 11.84 -15.98
C LYS A 183 -4.84 11.16 -16.78
N ASN A 184 -3.81 10.69 -16.11
CA ASN A 184 -2.67 10.03 -16.77
C ASN A 184 -3.04 8.65 -17.31
N ILE A 185 -3.97 7.92 -16.70
CA ILE A 185 -4.51 6.66 -17.26
C ILE A 185 -5.33 6.95 -18.52
N GLN A 186 -6.17 7.98 -18.51
CA GLN A 186 -7.01 8.35 -19.65
C GLN A 186 -6.21 8.89 -20.85
N ARG A 187 -5.03 9.45 -20.61
CA ARG A 187 -4.12 9.96 -21.65
C ARG A 187 -3.29 8.88 -22.37
N ARG A 188 -3.36 7.61 -21.92
CA ARG A 188 -2.68 6.51 -22.63
C ARG A 188 -3.47 6.21 -23.92
N PRO A 189 -2.92 6.43 -25.11
CA PRO A 189 -3.61 6.11 -26.36
C PRO A 189 -3.95 4.62 -26.39
N PRO A 190 -5.12 4.23 -26.91
CA PRO A 190 -5.42 2.84 -27.22
C PRO A 190 -4.59 2.46 -28.44
N GLY A 191 -3.45 1.84 -28.25
CA GLY A 191 -2.58 1.53 -29.37
C GLY A 191 -1.48 0.56 -28.98
N LEU A 192 -1.79 -0.71 -29.02
CA LEU A 192 -1.13 -1.77 -29.79
C LEU A 192 -1.97 -3.03 -29.64
N THR A 193 -3.09 -3.06 -30.34
CA THR A 193 -3.65 -4.32 -30.76
C THR A 193 -2.65 -4.98 -31.71
N ALA A 194 -2.35 -6.22 -31.41
CA ALA A 194 -1.56 -7.14 -32.19
C ALA A 194 -1.86 -7.01 -33.69
N ALA A 195 -0.91 -6.58 -34.48
CA ALA A 195 -0.83 -6.95 -35.87
C ALA A 195 -0.20 -8.34 -35.91
N GLY A 196 -1.09 -9.33 -35.82
CA GLY A 196 -0.77 -10.69 -36.13
C GLY A 196 -1.48 -11.02 -37.41
N GLY A 197 -0.85 -11.65 -38.28
CA GLY A 197 -1.53 -12.36 -39.31
C GLY A 197 -0.92 -12.14 -40.70
N ARG A 198 -0.01 -12.97 -41.03
CA ARG A 198 -0.06 -13.80 -42.24
C ARG A 198 0.98 -14.89 -42.11
#